data_60dbdbc3794916cecde74e6981742d3b
#
_entry.id   60dbdbc3794916cecde74e6981742d3b
#
_cell.length_a   1.000
_cell.length_b   1.000
_cell.length_c   1.000
_cell.angle_alpha   90.00
_cell.angle_beta   90.00
_cell.angle_gamma   90.00
#
_symmetry.space_group_name_H-M   'P 1'
#
loop_
_entity.id
_entity.type
_entity.pdbx_description
1 polymer ?
#
loop_
_entity_poly.entity_id
_entity_poly.type
_entity_poly.pdbx_seq_one_letter_code
_entity_poly.pdbx_strand_id
1 'polypeptide(L)'
;MSLKCGIVGLPNVGKSTLFNALTQSGIEAANYPFCTIEPNVGIVEVPDPRMAELAKIVNPQRMQPAIVEFVDIAGLVAGASKGEGLGNQFLANIRETDAIVNVVRCFDDDNIVHVAGKVDPIADIETIGTELALADLASVEKAILREGKKAKSGDKDAQKLVALCEKLLPHLNEGKPVRSLGLDAESLALLKPLFLLTAKPAMYVGNVAEDGFDNNPHLDRLKELAAKENAPVVAVCAAMESEIAELADDEKAEFLAEMGLAEPGLNRLIRAGYDLLGLQTYFTAGVKEVRAWTIHKGDTAPQAAGVIHTDFERGFIRAQVIAYDDFIALGGEAKAKEAGKMRAEGKEYVVQDGDVIHFLFNV
;
A
#
# COMPACT_ATOMS: atom_id res chain seq x y z
N MET A 1 -7.78 4.60 -11.10
CA MET A 1 -7.71 3.18 -10.65
C MET A 1 -7.21 3.22 -9.23
N SER A 2 -7.89 2.56 -8.30
CA SER A 2 -7.37 2.40 -6.94
C SER A 2 -6.19 1.45 -6.96
N LEU A 3 -5.20 1.72 -6.10
CA LEU A 3 -4.01 0.89 -5.97
C LEU A 3 -4.26 -0.22 -4.96
N LYS A 4 -3.72 -1.40 -5.24
CA LYS A 4 -4.01 -2.64 -4.51
C LYS A 4 -2.79 -3.16 -3.75
N CYS A 5 -2.96 -3.42 -2.44
CA CYS A 5 -2.00 -4.15 -1.61
C CYS A 5 -2.38 -5.64 -1.58
N GLY A 6 -1.53 -6.51 -2.09
CA GLY A 6 -1.73 -7.96 -2.01
C GLY A 6 -1.23 -8.53 -0.69
N ILE A 7 -2.12 -9.12 0.10
CA ILE A 7 -1.76 -9.79 1.35
C ILE A 7 -1.36 -11.23 1.02
N VAL A 8 -0.12 -11.57 1.35
CA VAL A 8 0.45 -12.91 1.16
C VAL A 8 0.94 -13.48 2.48
N GLY A 9 1.01 -14.79 2.58
CA GLY A 9 1.53 -15.48 3.76
C GLY A 9 1.35 -16.99 3.61
N LEU A 10 2.14 -17.77 4.34
CA LEU A 10 1.97 -19.22 4.41
C LEU A 10 0.65 -19.59 5.12
N PRO A 11 0.16 -20.82 4.99
CA PRO A 11 -1.00 -21.27 5.74
C PRO A 11 -0.81 -21.11 7.25
N ASN A 12 -1.89 -20.78 7.96
CA ASN A 12 -1.94 -20.69 9.43
C ASN A 12 -1.07 -19.59 10.08
N VAL A 13 -0.70 -18.55 9.33
CA VAL A 13 0.00 -17.38 9.88
C VAL A 13 -0.94 -16.27 10.40
N GLY A 14 -2.27 -16.46 10.27
CA GLY A 14 -3.28 -15.47 10.65
C GLY A 14 -3.72 -14.52 9.52
N LYS A 15 -3.31 -14.81 8.28
CA LYS A 15 -3.62 -13.98 7.10
C LYS A 15 -5.13 -13.73 6.91
N SER A 16 -5.94 -14.79 6.92
CA SER A 16 -7.39 -14.67 6.72
C SER A 16 -8.08 -13.97 7.88
N THR A 17 -7.63 -14.19 9.13
CA THR A 17 -8.12 -13.47 10.30
C THR A 17 -7.87 -11.97 10.16
N LEU A 18 -6.65 -11.59 9.78
CA LEU A 18 -6.27 -10.20 9.53
C LEU A 18 -7.09 -9.57 8.41
N PHE A 19 -7.26 -10.28 7.28
CA PHE A 19 -8.05 -9.79 6.15
C PHE A 19 -9.53 -9.61 6.52
N ASN A 20 -10.11 -10.55 7.27
CA ASN A 20 -11.48 -10.44 7.74
C ASN A 20 -11.67 -9.24 8.69
N ALA A 21 -10.74 -9.03 9.62
CA ALA A 21 -10.77 -7.84 10.48
C ALA A 21 -10.67 -6.53 9.70
N LEU A 22 -9.82 -6.48 8.67
CA LEU A 22 -9.72 -5.35 7.75
C LEU A 22 -11.03 -5.08 7.01
N THR A 23 -11.70 -6.13 6.53
CA THR A 23 -12.94 -5.99 5.74
C THR A 23 -14.17 -5.75 6.59
N GLN A 24 -14.21 -6.22 7.84
CA GLN A 24 -15.26 -5.88 8.81
C GLN A 24 -15.20 -4.39 9.21
N SER A 25 -14.00 -3.84 9.31
CA SER A 25 -13.77 -2.41 9.52
C SER A 25 -14.01 -1.60 8.26
N GLY A 26 -14.16 -2.27 7.12
CA GLY A 26 -14.30 -1.69 5.80
C GLY A 26 -15.72 -1.21 5.50
N ILE A 27 -15.83 -0.47 4.42
CA ILE A 27 -17.08 0.16 3.99
C ILE A 27 -17.80 -0.76 3.02
N GLU A 28 -19.14 -0.66 3.00
CA GLU A 28 -19.90 -1.17 1.87
C GLU A 28 -19.46 -0.45 0.58
N ALA A 29 -18.90 -1.21 -0.36
CA ALA A 29 -18.41 -0.71 -1.65
C ALA A 29 -19.46 0.12 -2.43
N ALA A 30 -20.75 -0.05 -2.10
CA ALA A 30 -21.87 0.72 -2.65
C ALA A 30 -21.79 2.24 -2.38
N ASN A 31 -21.02 2.66 -1.35
CA ASN A 31 -20.88 4.06 -0.98
C ASN A 31 -19.78 4.80 -1.76
N TYR A 32 -18.96 4.06 -2.54
CA TYR A 32 -17.88 4.64 -3.35
C TYR A 32 -18.12 4.40 -4.84
N PRO A 33 -18.36 5.46 -5.63
CA PRO A 33 -18.50 5.33 -7.08
C PRO A 33 -17.20 4.80 -7.68
N PHE A 34 -17.32 3.83 -8.60
CA PHE A 34 -16.21 3.14 -9.31
C PHE A 34 -15.48 2.02 -8.56
N CYS A 35 -15.93 1.60 -7.37
CA CYS A 35 -15.42 0.39 -6.74
C CYS A 35 -16.21 -0.84 -7.19
N THR A 36 -15.50 -1.84 -7.70
CA THR A 36 -16.10 -3.13 -8.08
C THR A 36 -16.01 -4.07 -6.87
N ILE A 37 -17.11 -4.72 -6.52
CA ILE A 37 -17.11 -5.76 -5.48
C ILE A 37 -16.54 -7.03 -6.11
N GLU A 38 -15.29 -7.34 -5.80
CA GLU A 38 -14.63 -8.58 -6.19
C GLU A 38 -14.45 -9.47 -4.97
N PRO A 39 -14.61 -10.79 -5.10
CA PRO A 39 -14.27 -11.72 -4.02
C PRO A 39 -12.81 -11.52 -3.59
N ASN A 40 -12.56 -11.54 -2.29
CA ASN A 40 -11.22 -11.37 -1.71
C ASN A 40 -10.59 -9.96 -1.89
N VAL A 41 -11.39 -8.92 -2.20
CA VAL A 41 -10.96 -7.52 -2.20
C VAL A 41 -11.66 -6.78 -1.06
N GLY A 42 -10.87 -6.21 -0.16
CA GLY A 42 -11.34 -5.35 0.92
C GLY A 42 -11.02 -3.88 0.63
N ILE A 43 -12.05 -3.04 0.64
CA ILE A 43 -11.90 -1.59 0.50
C ILE A 43 -11.94 -1.01 1.91
N VAL A 44 -10.90 -0.29 2.31
CA VAL A 44 -10.78 0.27 3.65
C VAL A 44 -10.49 1.75 3.61
N GLU A 45 -11.06 2.50 4.55
CA GLU A 45 -10.74 3.91 4.72
C GLU A 45 -9.34 4.09 5.28
N VAL A 46 -8.63 5.08 4.78
CA VAL A 46 -7.33 5.49 5.34
C VAL A 46 -7.61 6.36 6.56
N PRO A 47 -7.22 5.91 7.77
CA PRO A 47 -7.44 6.69 8.98
C PRO A 47 -6.61 7.98 8.95
N ASP A 48 -7.28 9.12 8.91
CA ASP A 48 -6.64 10.43 8.90
C ASP A 48 -7.33 11.38 9.90
N PRO A 49 -6.71 11.64 11.06
CA PRO A 49 -7.28 12.49 12.10
C PRO A 49 -7.48 13.94 11.65
N ARG A 50 -6.75 14.39 10.60
CA ARG A 50 -6.85 15.75 10.07
C ARG A 50 -8.25 16.08 9.53
N MET A 51 -8.98 15.07 9.04
CA MET A 51 -10.34 15.26 8.54
C MET A 51 -11.31 15.73 9.63
N ALA A 52 -11.22 15.16 10.82
CA ALA A 52 -12.05 15.55 11.95
C ALA A 52 -11.81 17.02 12.36
N GLU A 53 -10.54 17.46 12.35
CA GLU A 53 -10.19 18.84 12.66
C GLU A 53 -10.68 19.83 11.59
N LEU A 54 -10.57 19.46 10.31
CA LEU A 54 -11.15 20.25 9.21
C LEU A 54 -12.67 20.35 9.35
N ALA A 55 -13.34 19.24 9.70
CA ALA A 55 -14.78 19.19 9.86
C ALA A 55 -15.28 20.09 11.00
N LYS A 56 -14.55 20.22 12.10
CA LYS A 56 -14.89 21.17 13.20
C LYS A 56 -14.94 22.62 12.74
N ILE A 57 -14.14 22.99 11.72
CA ILE A 57 -14.06 24.36 11.20
C ILE A 57 -15.18 24.63 10.18
N VAL A 58 -15.35 23.71 9.21
CA VAL A 58 -16.25 23.96 8.06
C VAL A 58 -17.67 23.40 8.25
N ASN A 59 -17.87 22.55 9.27
CA ASN A 59 -19.13 21.89 9.60
C ASN A 59 -19.80 21.26 8.37
N PRO A 60 -19.17 20.25 7.74
CA PRO A 60 -19.61 19.73 6.45
C PRO A 60 -20.84 18.83 6.60
N GLN A 61 -21.62 18.70 5.52
CA GLN A 61 -22.75 17.76 5.47
C GLN A 61 -22.29 16.30 5.41
N ARG A 62 -21.10 16.05 4.83
CA ARG A 62 -20.48 14.72 4.78
C ARG A 62 -18.96 14.79 4.81
N MET A 63 -18.37 13.68 5.24
CA MET A 63 -16.95 13.45 5.19
C MET A 63 -16.68 12.28 4.26
N GLN A 64 -15.62 12.38 3.43
CA GLN A 64 -15.23 11.36 2.48
C GLN A 64 -13.73 11.08 2.65
N PRO A 65 -13.32 10.03 3.39
CA PRO A 65 -11.92 9.66 3.56
C PRO A 65 -11.30 9.11 2.28
N ALA A 66 -9.98 9.09 2.22
CA ALA A 66 -9.23 8.33 1.23
C ALA A 66 -9.43 6.83 1.47
N ILE A 67 -9.28 6.03 0.42
CA ILE A 67 -9.42 4.58 0.50
C ILE A 67 -8.18 3.89 -0.08
N VAL A 68 -7.95 2.66 0.38
CA VAL A 68 -6.97 1.74 -0.18
C VAL A 68 -7.60 0.34 -0.29
N GLU A 69 -7.20 -0.42 -1.31
CA GLU A 69 -7.66 -1.77 -1.52
C GLU A 69 -6.64 -2.78 -1.00
N PHE A 70 -7.13 -3.77 -0.24
CA PHE A 70 -6.37 -4.95 0.13
C PHE A 70 -6.96 -6.18 -0.56
N VAL A 71 -6.09 -7.04 -1.07
CA VAL A 71 -6.49 -8.27 -1.76
C VAL A 71 -5.98 -9.47 -0.98
N ASP A 72 -6.87 -10.34 -0.51
CA ASP A 72 -6.47 -11.61 0.09
C ASP A 72 -6.02 -12.58 -1.00
N ILE A 73 -4.72 -12.83 -1.05
CA ILE A 73 -4.14 -13.77 -1.99
C ILE A 73 -4.03 -15.13 -1.31
N ALA A 74 -4.71 -16.12 -1.85
CA ALA A 74 -4.73 -17.48 -1.31
C ALA A 74 -3.30 -17.98 -1.04
N GLY A 75 -3.11 -18.64 0.11
CA GLY A 75 -1.79 -19.00 0.62
C GLY A 75 -0.94 -19.82 -0.36
N LEU A 76 0.33 -19.50 -0.40
CA LEU A 76 1.34 -20.20 -1.17
C LEU A 76 1.66 -21.56 -0.51
N VAL A 77 1.77 -22.60 -1.33
CA VAL A 77 2.43 -23.86 -0.94
C VAL A 77 3.76 -23.90 -1.69
N ALA A 78 4.81 -24.39 -1.05
CA ALA A 78 6.12 -24.57 -1.69
C ALA A 78 5.99 -25.35 -3.01
N GLY A 79 6.67 -24.89 -4.08
CA GLY A 79 6.59 -25.48 -5.41
C GLY A 79 5.58 -24.81 -6.37
N ALA A 80 4.99 -23.68 -5.97
CA ALA A 80 4.02 -22.94 -6.79
C ALA A 80 4.56 -22.48 -8.14
N SER A 81 5.85 -22.17 -8.23
CA SER A 81 6.51 -21.75 -9.47
C SER A 81 6.69 -22.88 -10.49
N LYS A 82 6.60 -24.14 -10.06
CA LYS A 82 6.76 -25.32 -10.94
C LYS A 82 5.50 -25.72 -11.72
N GLY A 83 4.43 -24.94 -11.59
CA GLY A 83 3.47 -24.83 -12.69
C GLY A 83 2.25 -25.72 -12.65
N GLU A 84 1.78 -26.25 -11.54
CA GLU A 84 0.49 -26.94 -11.52
C GLU A 84 -0.54 -26.25 -10.62
N GLY A 85 -1.67 -25.84 -11.21
CA GLY A 85 -2.89 -25.47 -10.50
C GLY A 85 -2.83 -24.15 -9.69
N LEU A 86 -2.98 -24.25 -8.37
CA LEU A 86 -3.14 -23.12 -7.43
C LEU A 86 -1.92 -22.16 -7.39
N GLY A 87 -0.71 -22.65 -7.67
CA GLY A 87 0.48 -21.82 -7.69
C GLY A 87 0.49 -20.77 -8.80
N ASN A 88 0.04 -21.13 -10.01
CA ASN A 88 -0.07 -20.18 -11.11
C ASN A 88 -1.11 -19.10 -10.82
N GLN A 89 -2.22 -19.46 -10.17
CA GLN A 89 -3.25 -18.51 -9.80
C GLN A 89 -2.74 -17.53 -8.70
N PHE A 90 -2.00 -18.03 -7.73
CA PHE A 90 -1.32 -17.20 -6.72
C PHE A 90 -0.42 -16.14 -7.37
N LEU A 91 0.46 -16.56 -8.27
CA LEU A 91 1.37 -15.65 -8.98
C LEU A 91 0.61 -14.65 -9.87
N ALA A 92 -0.49 -15.08 -10.51
CA ALA A 92 -1.32 -14.20 -11.31
C ALA A 92 -1.98 -13.12 -10.44
N ASN A 93 -2.55 -13.50 -9.29
CA ASN A 93 -3.17 -12.56 -8.37
C ASN A 93 -2.17 -11.52 -7.83
N ILE A 94 -0.93 -11.93 -7.52
CA ILE A 94 0.11 -10.97 -7.12
C ILE A 94 0.45 -10.01 -8.27
N ARG A 95 0.44 -10.45 -9.52
CA ARG A 95 0.72 -9.56 -10.66
C ARG A 95 -0.26 -8.40 -10.76
N GLU A 96 -1.50 -8.60 -10.34
CA GLU A 96 -2.57 -7.60 -10.38
C GLU A 96 -2.51 -6.59 -9.21
N THR A 97 -1.63 -6.79 -8.23
CA THR A 97 -1.45 -5.86 -7.11
C THR A 97 -0.27 -4.91 -7.35
N ASP A 98 -0.24 -3.79 -6.63
CA ASP A 98 0.79 -2.75 -6.76
C ASP A 98 1.86 -2.86 -5.67
N ALA A 99 1.54 -3.47 -4.53
CA ALA A 99 2.45 -3.73 -3.42
C ALA A 99 2.15 -5.07 -2.76
N ILE A 100 3.12 -5.61 -2.03
CA ILE A 100 3.03 -6.90 -1.33
C ILE A 100 3.09 -6.68 0.18
N VAL A 101 2.12 -7.22 0.90
CA VAL A 101 2.05 -7.25 2.36
C VAL A 101 2.29 -8.69 2.82
N ASN A 102 3.48 -8.97 3.33
CA ASN A 102 3.85 -10.30 3.81
C ASN A 102 3.42 -10.46 5.26
N VAL A 103 2.45 -11.32 5.53
CA VAL A 103 2.01 -11.68 6.88
C VAL A 103 2.79 -12.91 7.34
N VAL A 104 3.47 -12.77 8.47
CA VAL A 104 4.25 -13.84 9.08
C VAL A 104 3.85 -14.05 10.53
N ARG A 105 3.91 -15.29 10.98
CA ARG A 105 3.60 -15.66 12.35
C ARG A 105 4.79 -15.38 13.27
N CYS A 106 4.57 -14.58 14.29
CA CYS A 106 5.55 -14.20 15.31
C CYS A 106 5.09 -14.59 16.72
N PHE A 107 4.42 -15.72 16.85
CA PHE A 107 3.98 -16.29 18.15
C PHE A 107 4.00 -17.81 18.09
N ASP A 108 4.21 -18.45 19.21
CA ASP A 108 4.11 -19.90 19.39
C ASP A 108 2.75 -20.27 19.98
N ASP A 109 2.08 -21.27 19.38
CA ASP A 109 0.82 -21.84 19.87
C ASP A 109 0.74 -23.31 19.41
N ASP A 110 0.73 -24.22 20.34
CA ASP A 110 0.73 -25.66 20.08
C ASP A 110 -0.58 -26.15 19.42
N ASN A 111 -1.65 -25.39 19.55
CA ASN A 111 -2.95 -25.71 18.95
C ASN A 111 -3.03 -25.32 17.46
N ILE A 112 -2.12 -24.48 16.99
CA ILE A 112 -2.08 -24.00 15.60
C ILE A 112 -0.89 -24.62 14.88
N VAL A 113 -1.13 -25.59 14.01
CA VAL A 113 -0.08 -26.29 13.26
C VAL A 113 0.58 -25.32 12.29
N HIS A 114 1.92 -25.23 12.36
CA HIS A 114 2.72 -24.55 11.35
C HIS A 114 3.11 -25.52 10.23
N VAL A 115 3.05 -25.09 8.95
CA VAL A 115 3.33 -25.96 7.80
C VAL A 115 4.75 -26.55 7.80
N ALA A 116 5.73 -25.84 8.37
CA ALA A 116 7.09 -26.29 8.53
C ALA A 116 7.37 -27.03 9.87
N GLY A 117 6.35 -27.25 10.70
CA GLY A 117 6.46 -27.88 12.01
C GLY A 117 7.07 -27.01 13.11
N LYS A 118 7.56 -25.81 12.79
CA LYS A 118 8.05 -24.80 13.75
C LYS A 118 7.79 -23.40 13.20
N VAL A 119 7.67 -22.43 14.10
CA VAL A 119 7.55 -21.03 13.74
C VAL A 119 8.93 -20.45 13.41
N ASP A 120 9.11 -19.97 12.20
CA ASP A 120 10.31 -19.25 11.76
C ASP A 120 9.93 -18.20 10.71
N PRO A 121 9.69 -16.94 11.12
CA PRO A 121 9.24 -15.88 10.21
C PRO A 121 10.19 -15.65 9.05
N ILE A 122 11.50 -15.83 9.25
CA ILE A 122 12.50 -15.60 8.20
C ILE A 122 12.41 -16.70 7.14
N ALA A 123 12.33 -17.97 7.56
CA ALA A 123 12.17 -19.10 6.65
C ALA A 123 10.85 -18.99 5.83
N ASP A 124 9.78 -18.48 6.45
CA ASP A 124 8.49 -18.25 5.78
C ASP A 124 8.63 -17.20 4.67
N ILE A 125 9.32 -16.08 4.96
CA ILE A 125 9.58 -15.01 3.99
C ILE A 125 10.48 -15.53 2.85
N GLU A 126 11.54 -16.26 3.17
CA GLU A 126 12.45 -16.86 2.18
C GLU A 126 11.71 -17.83 1.25
N THR A 127 10.78 -18.62 1.78
CA THR A 127 9.95 -19.54 0.99
C THR A 127 9.11 -18.77 -0.05
N ILE A 128 8.37 -17.75 0.37
CA ILE A 128 7.59 -16.92 -0.54
C ILE A 128 8.51 -16.18 -1.52
N GLY A 129 9.59 -15.56 -1.02
CA GLY A 129 10.54 -14.80 -1.82
C GLY A 129 11.18 -15.64 -2.93
N THR A 130 11.53 -16.89 -2.63
CA THR A 130 12.09 -17.84 -3.59
C THR A 130 11.11 -18.14 -4.73
N GLU A 131 9.85 -18.42 -4.41
CA GLU A 131 8.84 -18.69 -5.42
C GLU A 131 8.58 -17.49 -6.34
N LEU A 132 8.57 -16.27 -5.77
CA LEU A 132 8.44 -15.04 -6.55
C LEU A 132 9.68 -14.79 -7.43
N ALA A 133 10.87 -15.03 -6.91
CA ALA A 133 12.13 -14.87 -7.66
C ALA A 133 12.21 -15.87 -8.83
N LEU A 134 11.79 -17.13 -8.63
CA LEU A 134 11.74 -18.14 -9.69
C LEU A 134 10.74 -17.76 -10.80
N ALA A 135 9.59 -17.21 -10.44
CA ALA A 135 8.62 -16.72 -11.42
C ALA A 135 9.16 -15.53 -12.23
N ASP A 136 9.88 -14.63 -11.58
CA ASP A 136 10.53 -13.49 -12.23
C ASP A 136 11.69 -13.94 -13.12
N LEU A 137 12.48 -14.92 -12.67
CA LEU A 137 13.56 -15.50 -13.45
C LEU A 137 13.04 -16.03 -14.80
N ALA A 138 11.96 -16.81 -14.77
CA ALA A 138 11.32 -17.31 -15.99
C ALA A 138 10.81 -16.18 -16.91
N SER A 139 10.31 -15.08 -16.31
CA SER A 139 9.84 -13.91 -17.07
C SER A 139 10.99 -13.16 -17.73
N VAL A 140 12.11 -12.99 -17.01
CA VAL A 140 13.34 -12.33 -17.50
C VAL A 140 13.98 -13.15 -18.62
N GLU A 141 14.11 -14.46 -18.47
CA GLU A 141 14.63 -15.35 -19.51
C GLU A 141 13.81 -15.27 -20.81
N LYS A 142 12.48 -15.30 -20.70
CA LYS A 142 11.56 -15.13 -21.83
C LYS A 142 11.75 -13.75 -22.51
N ALA A 143 11.94 -12.69 -21.73
CA ALA A 143 12.18 -11.35 -22.25
C ALA A 143 13.50 -11.28 -23.05
N ILE A 144 14.58 -11.88 -22.54
CA ILE A 144 15.86 -11.95 -23.25
C ILE A 144 15.71 -12.69 -24.58
N LEU A 145 15.03 -13.82 -24.61
CA LEU A 145 14.80 -14.60 -25.83
C LEU A 145 13.96 -13.81 -26.85
N ARG A 146 12.89 -13.15 -26.40
CA ARG A 146 11.98 -12.37 -27.24
C ARG A 146 12.65 -11.16 -27.85
N GLU A 147 13.33 -10.36 -27.03
CA GLU A 147 13.92 -9.08 -27.45
C GLU A 147 15.33 -9.23 -28.03
N GLY A 148 16.01 -10.38 -27.79
CA GLY A 148 17.38 -10.62 -28.24
C GLY A 148 17.58 -10.52 -29.74
N LYS A 149 16.58 -10.89 -30.56
CA LYS A 149 16.63 -10.72 -32.02
C LYS A 149 16.63 -9.26 -32.43
N LYS A 150 15.78 -8.44 -31.82
CA LYS A 150 15.69 -6.99 -32.07
C LYS A 150 16.96 -6.27 -31.58
N ALA A 151 17.47 -6.65 -30.41
CA ALA A 151 18.72 -6.13 -29.88
C ALA A 151 19.90 -6.35 -30.84
N LYS A 152 20.00 -7.58 -31.41
CA LYS A 152 21.03 -7.91 -32.43
C LYS A 152 20.87 -7.16 -33.74
N SER A 153 19.64 -6.73 -34.09
CA SER A 153 19.41 -5.90 -35.28
C SER A 153 19.64 -4.41 -35.07
N GLY A 154 20.10 -3.99 -33.88
CA GLY A 154 20.49 -2.62 -33.57
C GLY A 154 19.41 -1.77 -32.89
N ASP A 155 18.30 -2.35 -32.46
CA ASP A 155 17.28 -1.65 -31.68
C ASP A 155 17.84 -1.30 -30.30
N LYS A 156 17.97 0.00 -30.02
CA LYS A 156 18.60 0.52 -28.79
C LYS A 156 17.80 0.22 -27.52
N ASP A 157 16.48 0.25 -27.60
CA ASP A 157 15.63 -0.01 -26.43
C ASP A 157 15.63 -1.49 -26.09
N ALA A 158 15.60 -2.36 -27.12
CA ALA A 158 15.77 -3.79 -26.92
C ALA A 158 17.16 -4.13 -26.35
N GLN A 159 18.23 -3.45 -26.80
CA GLN A 159 19.57 -3.64 -26.24
C GLN A 159 19.64 -3.26 -24.77
N LYS A 160 19.07 -2.11 -24.36
CA LYS A 160 19.01 -1.66 -22.98
C LYS A 160 18.23 -2.67 -22.13
N LEU A 161 17.07 -3.11 -22.59
CA LEU A 161 16.23 -4.07 -21.86
C LEU A 161 16.94 -5.42 -21.67
N VAL A 162 17.55 -5.97 -22.73
CA VAL A 162 18.31 -7.23 -22.67
C VAL A 162 19.46 -7.13 -21.67
N ALA A 163 20.28 -6.07 -21.76
CA ALA A 163 21.40 -5.86 -20.84
C ALA A 163 20.93 -5.74 -19.38
N LEU A 164 19.79 -5.05 -19.14
CA LEU A 164 19.20 -4.96 -17.81
C LEU A 164 18.70 -6.34 -17.33
N CYS A 165 18.02 -7.10 -18.18
CA CYS A 165 17.56 -8.45 -17.88
C CYS A 165 18.73 -9.38 -17.55
N GLU A 166 19.83 -9.33 -18.31
CA GLU A 166 21.04 -10.12 -18.03
C GLU A 166 21.68 -9.77 -16.67
N LYS A 167 21.58 -8.52 -16.23
CA LYS A 167 22.01 -8.09 -14.90
C LYS A 167 21.09 -8.66 -13.79
N LEU A 168 19.80 -8.85 -14.07
CA LEU A 168 18.84 -9.40 -13.10
C LEU A 168 19.02 -10.90 -12.88
N LEU A 169 19.46 -11.66 -13.88
CA LEU A 169 19.56 -13.13 -13.80
C LEU A 169 20.35 -13.64 -12.59
N PRO A 170 21.61 -13.23 -12.36
CA PRO A 170 22.38 -13.73 -11.22
C PRO A 170 21.74 -13.34 -9.89
N HIS A 171 21.17 -12.15 -9.80
CA HIS A 171 20.52 -11.64 -8.60
C HIS A 171 19.27 -12.45 -8.23
N LEU A 172 18.42 -12.75 -9.21
CA LEU A 172 17.24 -13.60 -9.04
C LEU A 172 17.61 -15.06 -8.76
N ASN A 173 18.68 -15.58 -9.36
CA ASN A 173 19.20 -16.92 -9.08
C ASN A 173 19.70 -17.10 -7.64
N GLU A 174 20.13 -16.01 -7.00
CA GLU A 174 20.47 -15.98 -5.58
C GLU A 174 19.23 -15.84 -4.67
N GLY A 175 18.00 -15.83 -5.23
CA GLY A 175 16.75 -15.62 -4.50
C GLY A 175 16.52 -14.19 -4.03
N LYS A 176 17.34 -13.22 -4.50
CA LYS A 176 17.24 -11.81 -4.11
C LYS A 176 16.19 -11.08 -4.94
N PRO A 177 15.33 -10.24 -4.32
CA PRO A 177 14.29 -9.52 -5.03
C PRO A 177 14.86 -8.39 -5.89
N VAL A 178 14.24 -8.11 -7.04
CA VAL A 178 14.65 -7.04 -7.96
C VAL A 178 14.70 -5.67 -7.25
N ARG A 179 13.76 -5.40 -6.34
CA ARG A 179 13.72 -4.13 -5.58
C ARG A 179 14.98 -3.87 -4.75
N SER A 180 15.73 -4.90 -4.36
CA SER A 180 16.97 -4.73 -3.57
C SER A 180 18.17 -4.27 -4.39
N LEU A 181 18.05 -4.22 -5.73
CA LEU A 181 19.12 -3.73 -6.61
C LEU A 181 19.24 -2.20 -6.65
N GLY A 182 18.28 -1.45 -6.11
CA GLY A 182 18.29 0.01 -6.13
C GLY A 182 18.36 0.60 -7.55
N LEU A 183 17.55 0.05 -8.46
CA LEU A 183 17.49 0.50 -9.85
C LEU A 183 16.93 1.93 -9.94
N ASP A 184 17.44 2.70 -10.92
CA ASP A 184 16.92 4.03 -11.22
C ASP A 184 15.54 4.00 -11.90
N ALA A 185 14.90 5.16 -12.00
CA ALA A 185 13.56 5.29 -12.57
C ALA A 185 13.49 4.87 -14.04
N GLU A 186 14.56 5.10 -14.84
CA GLU A 186 14.63 4.69 -16.25
C GLU A 186 14.63 3.16 -16.36
N SER A 187 15.46 2.48 -15.56
CA SER A 187 15.53 1.03 -15.51
C SER A 187 14.21 0.41 -15.04
N LEU A 188 13.57 0.98 -14.00
CA LEU A 188 12.27 0.52 -13.54
C LEU A 188 11.17 0.68 -14.60
N ALA A 189 11.18 1.79 -15.34
CA ALA A 189 10.25 2.03 -16.44
C ALA A 189 10.42 1.00 -17.56
N LEU A 190 11.67 0.62 -17.91
CA LEU A 190 11.97 -0.42 -18.90
C LEU A 190 11.48 -1.80 -18.46
N LEU A 191 11.52 -2.11 -17.16
CA LEU A 191 11.06 -3.39 -16.61
C LEU A 191 9.54 -3.46 -16.42
N LYS A 192 8.84 -2.34 -16.40
CA LYS A 192 7.39 -2.29 -16.13
C LYS A 192 6.56 -3.26 -16.99
N PRO A 193 6.83 -3.42 -18.32
CA PRO A 193 6.08 -4.37 -19.15
C PRO A 193 6.32 -5.84 -18.82
N LEU A 194 7.30 -6.17 -17.98
CA LEU A 194 7.59 -7.55 -17.56
C LEU A 194 6.77 -7.97 -16.34
N PHE A 195 6.10 -7.03 -15.65
CA PHE A 195 5.28 -7.27 -14.44
C PHE A 195 6.01 -8.13 -13.40
N LEU A 196 7.29 -7.79 -13.12
CA LEU A 196 8.11 -8.52 -12.17
C LEU A 196 7.55 -8.40 -10.75
N LEU A 197 7.34 -9.55 -10.11
CA LEU A 197 6.73 -9.66 -8.79
C LEU A 197 7.64 -9.09 -7.70
N THR A 198 8.94 -9.41 -7.79
CA THR A 198 9.93 -8.99 -6.80
C THR A 198 10.42 -7.56 -6.99
N ALA A 199 9.98 -6.87 -8.06
CA ALA A 199 10.20 -5.44 -8.26
C ALA A 199 9.18 -4.58 -7.48
N LYS A 200 8.05 -5.16 -7.07
CA LYS A 200 7.00 -4.46 -6.31
C LYS A 200 7.49 -4.06 -4.93
N PRO A 201 7.05 -2.90 -4.41
CA PRO A 201 7.25 -2.54 -3.01
C PRO A 201 6.70 -3.63 -2.09
N ALA A 202 7.37 -3.88 -0.98
CA ALA A 202 6.96 -4.90 -0.01
C ALA A 202 7.08 -4.39 1.43
N MET A 203 6.19 -4.85 2.29
CA MET A 203 6.24 -4.65 3.72
C MET A 203 5.96 -5.96 4.46
N TYR A 204 6.26 -5.98 5.75
CA TYR A 204 6.06 -7.13 6.61
C TYR A 204 5.04 -6.83 7.71
N VAL A 205 4.18 -7.80 7.98
CA VAL A 205 3.26 -7.79 9.13
C VAL A 205 3.63 -8.95 10.03
N GLY A 206 4.17 -8.64 11.19
CA GLY A 206 4.39 -9.62 12.25
C GLY A 206 3.09 -9.84 13.01
N ASN A 207 2.44 -10.99 12.79
CA ASN A 207 1.29 -11.38 13.58
C ASN A 207 1.77 -11.94 14.92
N VAL A 208 1.50 -11.23 16.00
CA VAL A 208 1.95 -11.52 17.37
C VAL A 208 0.80 -12.00 18.24
N ALA A 209 1.10 -12.60 19.40
CA ALA A 209 0.13 -12.82 20.46
C ALA A 209 -0.20 -11.46 21.16
N GLU A 210 -1.23 -11.44 21.99
CA GLU A 210 -1.69 -10.24 22.71
C GLU A 210 -0.58 -9.59 23.55
N ASP A 211 0.26 -10.40 24.18
CA ASP A 211 1.41 -9.99 24.99
C ASP A 211 2.74 -9.97 24.19
N GLY A 212 2.69 -10.22 22.87
CA GLY A 212 3.84 -10.46 22.01
C GLY A 212 4.39 -9.22 21.28
N PHE A 213 4.00 -8.01 21.64
CA PHE A 213 4.50 -6.78 20.99
C PHE A 213 5.91 -6.40 21.44
N ASP A 214 6.27 -6.78 22.68
CA ASP A 214 7.57 -6.53 23.29
C ASP A 214 8.26 -7.86 23.65
N ASN A 215 9.61 -7.84 23.72
CA ASN A 215 10.42 -9.00 24.08
C ASN A 215 10.14 -10.26 23.25
N ASN A 216 9.84 -10.08 21.95
CA ASN A 216 9.48 -11.14 21.02
C ASN A 216 10.63 -11.43 20.05
N PRO A 217 11.37 -12.54 20.23
CA PRO A 217 12.52 -12.88 19.38
C PRO A 217 12.14 -13.07 17.90
N HIS A 218 10.94 -13.56 17.59
CA HIS A 218 10.47 -13.71 16.22
C HIS A 218 10.25 -12.35 15.56
N LEU A 219 9.62 -11.42 16.27
CA LEU A 219 9.38 -10.06 15.80
C LEU A 219 10.69 -9.27 15.65
N ASP A 220 11.64 -9.47 16.57
CA ASP A 220 12.94 -8.78 16.51
C ASP A 220 13.75 -9.23 15.29
N ARG A 221 13.80 -10.54 15.01
CA ARG A 221 14.41 -11.08 13.78
C ARG A 221 13.73 -10.53 12.51
N LEU A 222 12.42 -10.42 12.52
CA LEU A 222 11.66 -9.83 11.41
C LEU A 222 12.06 -8.36 11.19
N LYS A 223 12.14 -7.57 12.26
CA LYS A 223 12.58 -6.16 12.19
C LYS A 223 14.01 -6.03 11.66
N GLU A 224 14.92 -6.92 12.07
CA GLU A 224 16.30 -6.94 11.56
C GLU A 224 16.37 -7.24 10.05
N LEU A 225 15.58 -8.20 9.56
CA LEU A 225 15.50 -8.50 8.13
C LEU A 225 14.95 -7.30 7.36
N ALA A 226 13.84 -6.76 7.82
CA ALA A 226 13.18 -5.63 7.16
C ALA A 226 14.06 -4.37 7.12
N ALA A 227 14.84 -4.12 8.18
CA ALA A 227 15.80 -3.01 8.20
C ALA A 227 16.89 -3.17 7.12
N LYS A 228 17.38 -4.39 6.87
CA LYS A 228 18.33 -4.66 5.79
C LYS A 228 17.75 -4.43 4.39
N GLU A 229 16.45 -4.65 4.24
CA GLU A 229 15.72 -4.44 2.98
C GLU A 229 15.11 -3.03 2.85
N ASN A 230 15.26 -2.19 3.88
CA ASN A 230 14.58 -0.90 3.99
C ASN A 230 13.04 -1.01 3.81
N ALA A 231 12.47 -2.08 4.34
CA ALA A 231 11.06 -2.39 4.26
C ALA A 231 10.31 -2.03 5.56
N PRO A 232 9.08 -1.52 5.50
CA PRO A 232 8.27 -1.28 6.70
C PRO A 232 7.89 -2.58 7.40
N VAL A 233 7.80 -2.53 8.74
CA VAL A 233 7.25 -3.60 9.59
C VAL A 233 6.13 -3.05 10.45
N VAL A 234 5.01 -3.77 10.49
CA VAL A 234 3.90 -3.50 11.41
C VAL A 234 3.64 -4.75 12.25
N ALA A 235 3.69 -4.62 13.57
CA ALA A 235 3.24 -5.66 14.48
C ALA A 235 1.75 -5.54 14.72
N VAL A 236 1.00 -6.63 14.56
CA VAL A 236 -0.45 -6.70 14.72
C VAL A 236 -0.79 -8.01 15.43
N CYS A 237 -1.72 -7.99 16.38
CA CYS A 237 -2.36 -9.21 16.86
C CYS A 237 -3.68 -9.42 16.13
N ALA A 238 -3.68 -10.32 15.13
CA ALA A 238 -4.85 -10.53 14.26
C ALA A 238 -6.10 -11.00 15.04
N ALA A 239 -5.93 -11.74 16.15
CA ALA A 239 -7.02 -12.15 17.00
C ALA A 239 -7.66 -10.93 17.69
N MET A 240 -6.85 -10.09 18.34
CA MET A 240 -7.30 -8.85 18.99
C MET A 240 -7.99 -7.90 17.99
N GLU A 241 -7.41 -7.72 16.79
CA GLU A 241 -8.02 -6.87 15.77
C GLU A 241 -9.39 -7.38 15.29
N SER A 242 -9.56 -8.71 15.25
CA SER A 242 -10.86 -9.32 14.93
C SER A 242 -11.90 -9.02 16.01
N GLU A 243 -11.51 -9.06 17.29
CA GLU A 243 -12.38 -8.69 18.40
C GLU A 243 -12.74 -7.21 18.38
N ILE A 244 -11.75 -6.32 18.18
CA ILE A 244 -11.96 -4.86 18.07
C ILE A 244 -12.92 -4.53 16.92
N ALA A 245 -12.83 -5.24 15.79
CA ALA A 245 -13.70 -5.01 14.64
C ALA A 245 -15.18 -5.26 14.93
N GLU A 246 -15.49 -6.15 15.88
CA GLU A 246 -16.86 -6.51 16.28
C GLU A 246 -17.46 -5.57 17.32
N LEU A 247 -16.64 -4.75 18.02
CA LEU A 247 -17.08 -3.85 19.08
C LEU A 247 -17.78 -2.60 18.52
N ALA A 248 -18.69 -2.02 19.31
CA ALA A 248 -19.22 -0.69 19.06
C ALA A 248 -18.15 0.41 19.29
N ASP A 249 -18.32 1.60 18.72
CA ASP A 249 -17.26 2.63 18.74
C ASP A 249 -16.87 3.11 20.14
N ASP A 250 -17.82 3.17 21.06
CA ASP A 250 -17.59 3.49 22.49
C ASP A 250 -16.84 2.36 23.21
N GLU A 251 -17.19 1.11 22.95
CA GLU A 251 -16.51 -0.08 23.47
C GLU A 251 -15.08 -0.21 22.93
N LYS A 252 -14.85 0.14 21.65
CA LYS A 252 -13.50 0.17 21.06
C LYS A 252 -12.55 1.08 21.81
N ALA A 253 -13.01 2.29 22.17
CA ALA A 253 -12.19 3.25 22.88
C ALA A 253 -11.79 2.75 24.27
N GLU A 254 -12.73 2.11 24.99
CA GLU A 254 -12.48 1.52 26.29
C GLU A 254 -11.50 0.34 26.22
N PHE A 255 -11.73 -0.59 25.28
CA PHE A 255 -10.86 -1.74 25.05
C PHE A 255 -9.42 -1.33 24.73
N LEU A 256 -9.23 -0.35 23.82
CA LEU A 256 -7.90 0.16 23.46
C LEU A 256 -7.21 0.79 24.68
N ALA A 257 -7.95 1.53 25.51
CA ALA A 257 -7.40 2.14 26.71
C ALA A 257 -6.95 1.09 27.74
N GLU A 258 -7.73 0.01 27.94
CA GLU A 258 -7.37 -1.12 28.83
C GLU A 258 -6.10 -1.84 28.35
N MET A 259 -5.95 -1.99 27.03
CA MET A 259 -4.77 -2.60 26.42
C MET A 259 -3.57 -1.66 26.29
N GLY A 260 -3.71 -0.39 26.70
CA GLY A 260 -2.66 0.62 26.58
C GLY A 260 -2.33 0.99 25.14
N LEU A 261 -3.23 0.77 24.20
CA LEU A 261 -3.08 1.07 22.79
C LEU A 261 -3.70 2.43 22.45
N ALA A 262 -2.98 3.24 21.68
CA ALA A 262 -3.47 4.54 21.21
C ALA A 262 -4.49 4.39 20.06
N GLU A 263 -4.39 3.31 19.27
CA GLU A 263 -5.23 3.01 18.11
C GLU A 263 -5.15 1.51 17.74
N PRO A 264 -6.10 1.00 16.95
CA PRO A 264 -6.02 -0.36 16.38
C PRO A 264 -4.75 -0.53 15.54
N GLY A 265 -4.16 -1.72 15.58
CA GLY A 265 -3.01 -2.07 14.74
C GLY A 265 -3.33 -2.03 13.24
N LEU A 266 -4.59 -2.32 12.87
CA LEU A 266 -5.09 -2.17 11.49
C LEU A 266 -4.93 -0.75 10.95
N ASN A 267 -5.13 0.28 11.76
CA ASN A 267 -4.93 1.66 11.33
C ASN A 267 -3.48 1.92 10.92
N ARG A 268 -2.52 1.37 11.67
CA ARG A 268 -1.10 1.45 11.34
C ARG A 268 -0.79 0.68 10.06
N LEU A 269 -1.38 -0.50 9.89
CA LEU A 269 -1.23 -1.32 8.68
C LEU A 269 -1.77 -0.60 7.44
N ILE A 270 -2.97 -0.02 7.53
CA ILE A 270 -3.59 0.70 6.43
C ILE A 270 -2.73 1.89 6.00
N ARG A 271 -2.27 2.70 6.96
CA ARG A 271 -1.38 3.83 6.65
C ARG A 271 -0.04 3.38 6.08
N ALA A 272 0.57 2.32 6.62
CA ALA A 272 1.81 1.77 6.08
C ALA A 272 1.65 1.25 4.66
N GLY A 273 0.52 0.60 4.32
CA GLY A 273 0.19 0.19 2.97
C GLY A 273 0.00 1.38 2.01
N TYR A 274 -0.67 2.42 2.48
CA TYR A 274 -0.87 3.66 1.73
C TYR A 274 0.48 4.35 1.41
N ASP A 275 1.34 4.47 2.40
CA ASP A 275 2.69 5.01 2.24
C ASP A 275 3.58 4.17 1.33
N LEU A 276 3.49 2.83 1.45
CA LEU A 276 4.23 1.87 0.63
C LEU A 276 3.91 2.02 -0.86
N LEU A 277 2.66 2.33 -1.18
CA LEU A 277 2.20 2.62 -2.54
C LEU A 277 2.68 3.98 -3.06
N GLY A 278 3.42 4.75 -2.26
CA GLY A 278 3.88 6.08 -2.64
C GLY A 278 2.76 7.11 -2.71
N LEU A 279 1.67 6.89 -1.97
CA LEU A 279 0.51 7.75 -1.94
C LEU A 279 0.64 8.86 -0.89
N GLN A 280 -0.11 9.93 -1.11
CA GLN A 280 -0.33 11.01 -0.15
C GLN A 280 -1.71 11.62 -0.35
N THR A 281 -2.12 12.45 0.59
CA THR A 281 -3.47 13.02 0.64
C THR A 281 -3.43 14.54 0.57
N TYR A 282 -4.28 15.13 -0.27
CA TYR A 282 -4.69 16.52 -0.13
C TYR A 282 -6.18 16.60 0.18
N PHE A 283 -6.64 17.74 0.68
CA PHE A 283 -8.03 17.94 1.08
C PHE A 283 -8.74 18.99 0.23
N THR A 284 -10.02 18.78 0.03
CA THR A 284 -10.97 19.84 -0.27
C THR A 284 -11.89 20.01 0.93
N ALA A 285 -12.06 21.23 1.43
CA ALA A 285 -12.84 21.51 2.62
C ALA A 285 -13.91 22.58 2.34
N GLY A 286 -15.16 22.21 2.54
CA GLY A 286 -16.31 23.11 2.35
C GLY A 286 -17.55 22.61 3.09
N VAL A 287 -18.60 23.46 3.14
CA VAL A 287 -19.85 23.16 3.85
C VAL A 287 -20.61 21.96 3.29
N LYS A 288 -20.39 21.59 2.05
CA LYS A 288 -21.02 20.39 1.45
C LYS A 288 -20.25 19.13 1.82
N GLU A 289 -18.91 19.19 1.77
CA GLU A 289 -18.05 18.03 1.91
C GLU A 289 -16.66 18.44 2.39
N VAL A 290 -16.11 17.62 3.30
CA VAL A 290 -14.67 17.51 3.51
C VAL A 290 -14.24 16.19 2.90
N ARG A 291 -13.30 16.26 1.96
CA ARG A 291 -12.85 15.07 1.25
C ARG A 291 -11.33 14.99 1.20
N ALA A 292 -10.84 13.79 1.48
CA ALA A 292 -9.46 13.40 1.29
C ALA A 292 -9.28 12.80 -0.11
N TRP A 293 -8.37 13.35 -0.89
CA TRP A 293 -8.06 12.92 -2.24
C TRP A 293 -6.71 12.22 -2.29
N THR A 294 -6.67 11.04 -2.86
CA THR A 294 -5.46 10.25 -3.01
C THR A 294 -4.70 10.67 -4.27
N ILE A 295 -3.42 10.99 -4.12
CA ILE A 295 -2.48 11.28 -5.20
C ILE A 295 -1.16 10.57 -4.95
N HIS A 296 -0.28 10.50 -5.96
CA HIS A 296 1.08 10.03 -5.77
C HIS A 296 1.97 11.14 -5.22
N LYS A 297 2.95 10.76 -4.41
CA LYS A 297 4.01 11.67 -3.98
C LYS A 297 4.74 12.20 -5.21
N GLY A 298 4.80 13.52 -5.35
CA GLY A 298 5.40 14.18 -6.52
C GLY A 298 4.41 14.64 -7.58
N ASP A 299 3.12 14.33 -7.45
CA ASP A 299 2.10 14.82 -8.38
C ASP A 299 1.99 16.35 -8.33
N THR A 300 1.89 16.95 -9.53
CA THR A 300 1.69 18.37 -9.68
C THR A 300 0.22 18.78 -9.52
N ALA A 301 -0.04 20.07 -9.33
CA ALA A 301 -1.39 20.58 -9.15
C ALA A 301 -2.37 20.19 -10.27
N PRO A 302 -2.02 20.21 -11.56
CA PRO A 302 -2.91 19.68 -12.62
C PRO A 302 -3.22 18.20 -12.46
N GLN A 303 -2.21 17.35 -12.13
CA GLN A 303 -2.41 15.92 -11.92
C GLN A 303 -3.33 15.67 -10.72
N ALA A 304 -3.13 16.40 -9.63
CA ALA A 304 -4.01 16.35 -8.46
C ALA A 304 -5.46 16.80 -8.79
N ALA A 305 -5.62 17.85 -9.61
CA ALA A 305 -6.94 18.27 -10.10
C ALA A 305 -7.60 17.18 -10.96
N GLY A 306 -6.81 16.44 -11.73
CA GLY A 306 -7.25 15.33 -12.58
C GLY A 306 -7.88 14.18 -11.81
N VAL A 307 -7.49 13.98 -10.54
CA VAL A 307 -8.08 12.96 -9.67
C VAL A 307 -9.54 13.30 -9.32
N ILE A 308 -9.90 14.58 -9.28
CA ILE A 308 -11.29 15.02 -9.11
C ILE A 308 -12.08 14.75 -10.39
N HIS A 309 -11.57 15.25 -11.52
CA HIS A 309 -12.15 15.07 -12.84
C HIS A 309 -11.14 15.42 -13.94
N THR A 310 -11.14 14.70 -15.06
CA THR A 310 -10.22 14.93 -16.18
C THR A 310 -10.32 16.34 -16.78
N ASP A 311 -11.51 16.96 -16.70
CA ASP A 311 -11.68 18.34 -17.18
C ASP A 311 -10.97 19.36 -16.28
N PHE A 312 -10.81 19.06 -14.97
CA PHE A 312 -10.05 19.92 -14.07
C PHE A 312 -8.58 19.94 -14.42
N GLU A 313 -8.03 18.80 -14.86
CA GLU A 313 -6.65 18.72 -15.35
C GLU A 313 -6.48 19.46 -16.67
N ARG A 314 -7.37 19.22 -17.66
CA ARG A 314 -7.32 19.83 -18.99
C ARG A 314 -7.51 21.35 -18.95
N GLY A 315 -8.49 21.79 -18.17
CA GLY A 315 -8.83 23.20 -18.01
C GLY A 315 -8.09 23.91 -16.88
N PHE A 316 -7.07 23.30 -16.28
CA PHE A 316 -6.37 23.85 -15.11
C PHE A 316 -5.84 25.26 -15.35
N ILE A 317 -6.23 26.20 -14.49
CA ILE A 317 -5.77 27.58 -14.49
C ILE A 317 -4.76 27.78 -13.37
N ARG A 318 -5.15 27.52 -12.13
CA ARG A 318 -4.31 27.63 -10.91
C ARG A 318 -4.95 26.90 -9.75
N ALA A 319 -4.17 26.63 -8.70
CA ALA A 319 -4.64 26.13 -7.43
C ALA A 319 -4.54 27.22 -6.35
N GLN A 320 -5.56 27.34 -5.52
CA GLN A 320 -5.49 28.09 -4.27
C GLN A 320 -5.16 27.08 -3.17
N VAL A 321 -4.00 27.22 -2.55
CA VAL A 321 -3.43 26.25 -1.62
C VAL A 321 -3.23 26.88 -0.26
N ILE A 322 -3.73 26.22 0.77
CA ILE A 322 -3.46 26.54 2.17
C ILE A 322 -2.85 25.30 2.82
N ALA A 323 -1.73 25.42 3.49
CA ALA A 323 -1.18 24.32 4.28
C ALA A 323 -2.17 23.93 5.40
N TYR A 324 -2.30 22.62 5.68
CA TYR A 324 -3.22 22.13 6.71
C TYR A 324 -3.05 22.87 8.05
N ASP A 325 -1.80 23.02 8.54
CA ASP A 325 -1.53 23.66 9.81
C ASP A 325 -1.98 25.13 9.84
N ASP A 326 -1.77 25.87 8.74
CA ASP A 326 -2.24 27.26 8.62
C ASP A 326 -3.78 27.31 8.58
N PHE A 327 -4.43 26.36 7.90
CA PHE A 327 -5.90 26.29 7.84
C PHE A 327 -6.51 26.07 9.23
N ILE A 328 -5.93 25.15 10.00
CA ILE A 328 -6.39 24.86 11.38
C ILE A 328 -6.09 26.04 12.32
N ALA A 329 -4.87 26.52 12.32
CA ALA A 329 -4.44 27.59 13.24
C ALA A 329 -5.23 28.89 13.04
N LEU A 330 -5.60 29.21 11.82
CA LEU A 330 -6.34 30.42 11.48
C LEU A 330 -7.88 30.22 11.49
N GLY A 331 -8.34 28.97 11.61
CA GLY A 331 -9.78 28.66 11.68
C GLY A 331 -10.50 28.79 10.35
N GLY A 332 -9.84 28.41 9.24
CA GLY A 332 -10.45 28.22 7.94
C GLY A 332 -9.96 29.16 6.84
N GLU A 333 -10.53 28.96 5.65
CA GLU A 333 -10.11 29.58 4.38
C GLU A 333 -10.10 31.11 4.41
N ALA A 334 -11.19 31.74 4.90
CA ALA A 334 -11.32 33.19 4.89
C ALA A 334 -10.20 33.88 5.68
N LYS A 335 -9.96 33.43 6.91
CA LYS A 335 -8.90 33.98 7.77
C LYS A 335 -7.51 33.66 7.26
N ALA A 336 -7.30 32.48 6.69
CA ALA A 336 -6.03 32.13 6.05
C ALA A 336 -5.73 33.05 4.85
N LYS A 337 -6.75 33.41 4.08
CA LYS A 337 -6.61 34.37 2.98
C LYS A 337 -6.29 35.79 3.49
N GLU A 338 -6.99 36.25 4.52
CA GLU A 338 -6.71 37.56 5.16
C GLU A 338 -5.31 37.62 5.73
N ALA A 339 -4.80 36.54 6.31
CA ALA A 339 -3.45 36.43 6.85
C ALA A 339 -2.36 36.20 5.76
N GLY A 340 -2.73 36.17 4.47
CA GLY A 340 -1.79 35.97 3.37
C GLY A 340 -1.24 34.55 3.27
N LYS A 341 -1.90 33.56 3.87
CA LYS A 341 -1.49 32.14 3.88
C LYS A 341 -2.10 31.33 2.74
N MET A 342 -3.04 31.86 2.00
CA MET A 342 -3.55 31.27 0.79
C MET A 342 -2.62 31.61 -0.37
N ARG A 343 -1.95 30.62 -0.92
CA ARG A 343 -1.03 30.75 -2.04
C ARG A 343 -1.77 30.49 -3.35
N ALA A 344 -1.42 31.20 -4.40
CA ALA A 344 -1.85 30.94 -5.77
C ALA A 344 -0.76 30.19 -6.50
N GLU A 345 -0.95 28.91 -6.77
CA GLU A 345 0.05 28.02 -7.33
C GLU A 345 -0.27 27.65 -8.80
N GLY A 346 0.77 27.56 -9.62
CA GLY A 346 0.70 27.22 -11.04
C GLY A 346 0.83 25.72 -11.32
N LYS A 347 1.04 25.41 -12.61
CA LYS A 347 1.11 24.02 -13.12
C LYS A 347 2.27 23.19 -12.55
N GLU A 348 3.37 23.85 -12.20
CA GLU A 348 4.59 23.20 -11.72
C GLU A 348 4.58 22.94 -10.20
N TYR A 349 3.53 23.38 -9.52
CA TYR A 349 3.43 23.17 -8.08
C TYR A 349 3.27 21.69 -7.75
N VAL A 350 4.20 21.15 -6.99
CA VAL A 350 4.12 19.78 -6.45
C VAL A 350 3.30 19.82 -5.16
N VAL A 351 2.15 19.16 -5.18
CA VAL A 351 1.23 19.12 -4.04
C VAL A 351 1.90 18.48 -2.83
N GLN A 352 1.73 19.08 -1.66
CA GLN A 352 2.24 18.57 -0.39
C GLN A 352 1.15 17.77 0.33
N ASP A 353 1.57 16.78 1.13
CA ASP A 353 0.63 16.03 1.97
C ASP A 353 -0.05 16.96 2.96
N GLY A 354 -1.38 16.90 3.02
CA GLY A 354 -2.21 17.73 3.88
C GLY A 354 -2.61 19.09 3.29
N ASP A 355 -2.14 19.48 2.11
CA ASP A 355 -2.62 20.71 1.48
C ASP A 355 -4.14 20.75 1.38
N VAL A 356 -4.74 21.88 1.74
CA VAL A 356 -6.17 22.18 1.51
C VAL A 356 -6.26 23.00 0.24
N ILE A 357 -6.89 22.47 -0.81
CA ILE A 357 -6.80 23.01 -2.16
C ILE A 357 -8.18 23.32 -2.76
N HIS A 358 -8.26 24.47 -3.42
CA HIS A 358 -9.35 24.84 -4.33
C HIS A 358 -8.78 25.04 -5.73
N PHE A 359 -9.23 24.21 -6.69
CA PHE A 359 -8.78 24.31 -8.08
C PHE A 359 -9.67 25.26 -8.88
N LEU A 360 -9.02 26.12 -9.65
CA LEU A 360 -9.67 27.00 -10.64
C LEU A 360 -9.36 26.42 -12.02
N PHE A 361 -10.41 26.17 -12.77
CA PHE A 361 -10.33 25.59 -14.11
C PHE A 361 -11.39 26.21 -15.04
N ASN A 362 -11.16 26.09 -16.34
CA ASN A 362 -12.11 26.50 -17.38
C ASN A 362 -12.09 25.44 -18.49
N VAL A 363 -13.28 24.94 -18.85
CA VAL A 363 -13.50 23.92 -19.89
C VAL A 363 -14.33 24.50 -21.01
#